data_155b80e6f15b32a0f0cedbd15c8e55b3
#
_entry.id   155b80e6f15b32a0f0cedbd15c8e55b3
#
_cell.length_a   1.000
_cell.length_b   1.000
_cell.length_c   1.000
_cell.angle_alpha   90.00
_cell.angle_beta   90.00
_cell.angle_gamma   90.00
#
_symmetry.space_group_name_H-M   'P 1'
#
loop_
_entity.id
_entity.type
_entity.pdbx_description
1 polymer ?
#
loop_
_entity_poly.entity_id
_entity_poly.type
_entity_poly.pdbx_seq_one_letter_code
_entity_poly.pdbx_strand_id
1 'polypeptide(L)'
;MRKKVLFIGMLVTLLFAFSGCGTKNEGVVTLIMSDVQEGDHPTAQACDKFAELVKKRTNGKVVIEVYHGSTLGTEAEQIAQATVGGIDFVRVSSPVAAYYDDIKAFQALYLYSSEDDMWKVLDGEIGNEFLKAQQLKDNGLEGLCW
;
A
#
# COMPACT_ATOMS: atom_id res chain seq x y z
N MET A 1 60.78 1.64 -12.60
CA MET A 1 59.73 2.58 -12.98
C MET A 1 58.56 1.94 -13.74
N ARG A 2 58.74 0.97 -14.64
CA ARG A 2 57.68 0.29 -15.41
C ARG A 2 56.59 -0.41 -14.61
N LYS A 3 56.94 -1.06 -13.47
CA LYS A 3 56.00 -1.78 -12.61
C LYS A 3 55.04 -0.86 -11.82
N LYS A 4 55.47 0.35 -11.45
CA LYS A 4 54.64 1.32 -10.73
C LYS A 4 53.60 1.99 -11.65
N VAL A 5 53.92 2.17 -12.93
CA VAL A 5 53.01 2.72 -13.92
C VAL A 5 51.88 1.71 -14.26
N LEU A 6 52.19 0.41 -14.27
CA LEU A 6 51.19 -0.65 -14.51
C LEU A 6 50.15 -0.74 -13.37
N PHE A 7 50.60 -0.55 -12.11
CA PHE A 7 49.70 -0.58 -10.95
C PHE A 7 48.76 0.64 -10.90
N ILE A 8 49.25 1.81 -11.29
CA ILE A 8 48.42 3.04 -11.34
C ILE A 8 47.39 2.95 -12.48
N GLY A 9 47.76 2.38 -13.63
CA GLY A 9 46.83 2.15 -14.75
C GLY A 9 45.68 1.17 -14.38
N MET A 10 45.99 0.12 -13.60
CA MET A 10 45.00 -0.87 -13.17
C MET A 10 44.04 -0.32 -12.07
N LEU A 11 44.53 0.61 -11.22
CA LEU A 11 43.71 1.25 -10.20
C LEU A 11 42.70 2.27 -10.81
N VAL A 12 43.10 2.97 -11.87
CA VAL A 12 42.25 3.95 -12.55
C VAL A 12 41.13 3.27 -13.37
N THR A 13 41.37 2.09 -13.95
CA THR A 13 40.35 1.32 -14.67
C THR A 13 39.30 0.72 -13.73
N LEU A 14 39.63 0.46 -12.45
CA LEU A 14 38.66 -0.06 -11.48
C LEU A 14 37.64 1.00 -11.01
N LEU A 15 37.99 2.30 -11.10
CA LEU A 15 37.13 3.41 -10.69
C LEU A 15 36.03 3.75 -11.71
N PHE A 16 36.15 3.30 -12.97
CA PHE A 16 35.15 3.53 -14.00
C PHE A 16 34.04 2.44 -14.08
N ALA A 17 34.20 1.34 -13.36
CA ALA A 17 33.24 0.23 -13.41
C ALA A 17 31.99 0.43 -12.52
N PHE A 18 31.92 1.50 -11.71
CA PHE A 18 30.77 1.80 -10.82
C PHE A 18 29.78 2.83 -11.38
N SER A 19 29.95 3.30 -12.60
CA SER A 19 28.95 4.12 -13.26
C SER A 19 27.88 3.23 -13.90
N GLY A 20 27.29 2.33 -13.13
CA GLY A 20 26.04 1.65 -13.44
C GLY A 20 24.92 2.68 -13.37
N CYS A 21 24.69 3.43 -14.44
CA CYS A 21 23.49 4.21 -14.65
C CYS A 21 22.30 3.27 -14.71
N GLY A 22 21.72 2.93 -13.55
CA GLY A 22 20.33 2.55 -13.50
C GLY A 22 19.55 3.76 -14.02
N THR A 23 18.94 3.67 -15.18
CA THR A 23 17.92 4.61 -15.65
C THR A 23 16.80 4.61 -14.60
N LYS A 24 16.91 5.48 -13.59
CA LYS A 24 15.73 5.91 -12.83
C LYS A 24 14.83 6.53 -13.87
N ASN A 25 13.66 5.95 -14.08
CA ASN A 25 12.55 6.67 -14.70
C ASN A 25 12.31 7.89 -13.80
N GLU A 26 12.97 9.01 -14.14
CA GLU A 26 12.79 10.23 -13.37
C GLU A 26 11.33 10.63 -13.48
N GLY A 27 10.61 10.49 -12.36
CA GLY A 27 9.27 10.99 -12.18
C GLY A 27 8.14 9.97 -12.02
N VAL A 28 8.38 8.65 -12.02
CA VAL A 28 7.34 7.65 -11.69
C VAL A 28 7.52 7.18 -10.26
N VAL A 29 6.46 7.37 -9.45
CA VAL A 29 6.37 6.81 -8.09
C VAL A 29 5.64 5.48 -8.19
N THR A 30 6.26 4.40 -7.70
CA THR A 30 5.62 3.08 -7.60
C THR A 30 5.27 2.84 -6.15
N LEU A 31 4.00 2.50 -5.90
CA LEU A 31 3.43 2.20 -4.59
C LEU A 31 2.95 0.74 -4.57
N ILE A 32 2.94 0.13 -3.41
CA ILE A 32 2.52 -1.25 -3.20
C ILE A 32 1.15 -1.26 -2.53
N MET A 33 0.22 -2.04 -3.11
CA MET A 33 -1.08 -2.33 -2.51
C MET A 33 -1.24 -3.82 -2.30
N SER A 34 -1.80 -4.23 -1.17
CA SER A 34 -2.03 -5.63 -0.85
C SER A 34 -3.50 -5.94 -0.55
N ASP A 35 -3.92 -7.14 -0.96
CA ASP A 35 -5.22 -7.72 -0.67
C ASP A 35 -5.09 -9.23 -0.44
N VAL A 36 -5.82 -9.76 0.53
CA VAL A 36 -5.83 -11.21 0.83
C VAL A 36 -6.79 -11.99 -0.06
N GLN A 37 -7.68 -11.33 -0.78
CA GLN A 37 -8.64 -11.96 -1.67
C GLN A 37 -8.00 -12.35 -3.00
N GLU A 38 -8.51 -13.42 -3.61
CA GLU A 38 -8.11 -13.81 -4.96
C GLU A 38 -8.57 -12.78 -6.00
N GLY A 39 -7.85 -12.67 -7.11
CA GLY A 39 -8.04 -11.61 -8.11
C GLY A 39 -9.42 -11.57 -8.78
N ASP A 40 -10.20 -12.65 -8.73
CA ASP A 40 -11.59 -12.72 -9.21
C ASP A 40 -12.62 -12.20 -8.19
N HIS A 41 -12.21 -11.97 -6.94
CA HIS A 41 -13.09 -11.44 -5.91
C HIS A 41 -13.43 -9.97 -6.18
N PRO A 42 -14.68 -9.53 -5.96
CA PRO A 42 -15.11 -8.14 -6.24
C PRO A 42 -14.24 -7.08 -5.56
N THR A 43 -13.78 -7.29 -4.32
CA THR A 43 -12.91 -6.33 -3.63
C THR A 43 -11.51 -6.28 -4.24
N ALA A 44 -10.97 -7.40 -4.72
CA ALA A 44 -9.69 -7.43 -5.43
C ALA A 44 -9.79 -6.66 -6.75
N GLN A 45 -10.87 -6.86 -7.53
CA GLN A 45 -11.14 -6.09 -8.73
C GLN A 45 -11.30 -4.59 -8.46
N ALA A 46 -11.85 -4.21 -7.30
CA ALA A 46 -11.92 -2.81 -6.87
C ALA A 46 -10.54 -2.22 -6.60
N CYS A 47 -9.62 -2.99 -6.00
CA CYS A 47 -8.21 -2.60 -5.81
C CYS A 47 -7.51 -2.37 -7.15
N ASP A 48 -7.70 -3.27 -8.12
CA ASP A 48 -7.16 -3.11 -9.48
C ASP A 48 -7.72 -1.86 -10.17
N LYS A 49 -9.02 -1.62 -10.01
CA LYS A 49 -9.67 -0.44 -10.56
C LYS A 49 -9.17 0.85 -9.93
N PHE A 50 -8.92 0.84 -8.63
CA PHE A 50 -8.29 1.95 -7.93
C PHE A 50 -6.90 2.25 -8.51
N ALA A 51 -6.05 1.23 -8.66
CA ALA A 51 -4.71 1.36 -9.22
C ALA A 51 -4.74 1.91 -10.67
N GLU A 52 -5.65 1.39 -11.52
CA GLU A 52 -5.87 1.88 -12.89
C GLU A 52 -6.24 3.38 -12.89
N LEU A 53 -7.17 3.77 -12.03
CA LEU A 53 -7.64 5.16 -11.94
C LEU A 53 -6.55 6.11 -11.45
N VAL A 54 -5.75 5.70 -10.46
CA VAL A 54 -4.60 6.49 -9.98
C VAL A 54 -3.59 6.69 -11.11
N LYS A 55 -3.19 5.62 -11.81
CA LYS A 55 -2.29 5.70 -12.96
C LYS A 55 -2.83 6.64 -14.04
N LYS A 56 -4.11 6.51 -14.38
CA LYS A 56 -4.77 7.35 -15.38
C LYS A 56 -4.81 8.83 -14.96
N ARG A 57 -5.23 9.11 -13.71
CA ARG A 57 -5.39 10.49 -13.21
C ARG A 57 -4.06 11.20 -12.98
N THR A 58 -2.99 10.46 -12.76
CA THR A 58 -1.63 11.00 -12.59
C THR A 58 -0.83 11.04 -13.91
N ASN A 59 -1.45 10.68 -15.03
CA ASN A 59 -0.76 10.54 -16.32
C ASN A 59 0.46 9.59 -16.22
N GLY A 60 0.34 8.52 -15.44
CA GLY A 60 1.39 7.52 -15.23
C GLY A 60 2.48 7.94 -14.26
N LYS A 61 2.39 9.09 -13.59
CA LYS A 61 3.38 9.52 -12.60
C LYS A 61 3.31 8.71 -11.30
N VAL A 62 2.15 8.14 -10.99
CA VAL A 62 1.97 7.22 -9.88
C VAL A 62 1.44 5.89 -10.42
N VAL A 63 2.09 4.81 -10.07
CA VAL A 63 1.70 3.43 -10.39
C VAL A 63 1.53 2.68 -9.08
N ILE A 64 0.43 1.96 -8.94
CA ILE A 64 0.19 1.08 -7.79
C ILE A 64 0.30 -0.36 -8.30
N GLU A 65 1.21 -1.14 -7.72
CA GLU A 65 1.33 -2.58 -7.93
C GLU A 65 0.45 -3.29 -6.90
N VAL A 66 -0.56 -4.02 -7.38
CA VAL A 66 -1.53 -4.71 -6.52
C VAL A 66 -1.14 -6.18 -6.38
N TYR A 67 -1.04 -6.66 -5.14
CA TYR A 67 -0.70 -8.03 -4.78
C TYR A 67 -1.90 -8.70 -4.12
N HIS A 68 -2.49 -9.66 -4.80
CA HIS A 68 -3.66 -10.42 -4.36
C HIS A 68 -3.31 -11.74 -3.69
N GLY A 69 -4.33 -12.45 -3.17
CA GLY A 69 -4.24 -13.83 -2.72
C GLY A 69 -3.27 -14.06 -1.56
N SER A 70 -3.15 -13.11 -0.64
CA SER A 70 -2.21 -13.19 0.48
C SER A 70 -0.73 -13.33 0.06
N THR A 71 -0.36 -12.89 -1.14
CA THR A 71 1.02 -12.98 -1.67
C THR A 71 2.04 -12.28 -0.75
N LEU A 72 1.63 -11.21 -0.04
CA LEU A 72 2.47 -10.47 0.90
C LEU A 72 2.23 -10.88 2.37
N GLY A 73 1.64 -12.05 2.60
CA GLY A 73 1.35 -12.59 3.92
C GLY A 73 -0.13 -12.53 4.31
N THR A 74 -0.43 -12.90 5.55
CA THR A 74 -1.77 -12.78 6.14
C THR A 74 -2.19 -11.32 6.26
N GLU A 75 -3.49 -11.05 6.37
CA GLU A 75 -3.99 -9.67 6.52
C GLU A 75 -3.38 -8.95 7.72
N ALA A 76 -3.19 -9.64 8.85
CA ALA A 76 -2.53 -9.06 10.03
C ALA A 76 -1.07 -8.68 9.75
N GLU A 77 -0.33 -9.52 9.02
CA GLU A 77 1.05 -9.23 8.61
C GLU A 77 1.11 -8.08 7.60
N GLN A 78 0.17 -8.01 6.66
CA GLN A 78 0.08 -6.91 5.70
C GLN A 78 -0.21 -5.58 6.41
N ILE A 79 -1.14 -5.55 7.40
CA ILE A 79 -1.41 -4.36 8.21
C ILE A 79 -0.16 -3.96 8.99
N ALA A 80 0.53 -4.91 9.63
CA ALA A 80 1.77 -4.63 10.36
C ALA A 80 2.86 -4.05 9.45
N GLN A 81 2.97 -4.51 8.20
CA GLN A 81 3.89 -3.92 7.21
C GLN A 81 3.47 -2.50 6.83
N ALA A 82 2.17 -2.23 6.69
CA ALA A 82 1.67 -0.89 6.38
C ALA A 82 1.99 0.12 7.51
N THR A 83 1.92 -0.28 8.79
CA THR A 83 2.26 0.61 9.92
C THR A 83 3.70 1.11 9.90
N VAL A 84 4.60 0.40 9.24
CA VAL A 84 6.04 0.74 9.13
C VAL A 84 6.45 1.17 7.72
N GLY A 85 5.47 1.36 6.82
CA GLY A 85 5.71 1.82 5.45
C GLY A 85 6.28 0.75 4.51
N GLY A 86 6.17 -0.54 4.84
CA GLY A 86 6.55 -1.65 3.97
C GLY A 86 5.51 -1.92 2.86
N ILE A 87 4.27 -1.53 3.10
CA ILE A 87 3.14 -1.54 2.14
C ILE A 87 2.47 -0.17 2.22
N ASP A 88 2.15 0.44 1.07
CA ASP A 88 1.56 1.77 0.99
C ASP A 88 0.03 1.75 1.15
N PHE A 89 -0.62 0.71 0.63
CA PHE A 89 -2.06 0.50 0.73
C PHE A 89 -2.37 -0.93 1.11
N VAL A 90 -3.28 -1.11 2.03
CA VAL A 90 -3.77 -2.43 2.44
C VAL A 90 -5.30 -2.44 2.47
N ARG A 91 -5.90 -3.42 1.79
CA ARG A 91 -7.32 -3.69 1.95
C ARG A 91 -7.52 -4.52 3.21
N VAL A 92 -8.33 -4.02 4.12
CA VAL A 92 -8.50 -4.60 5.46
C VAL A 92 -9.92 -5.05 5.74
N SER A 93 -10.03 -5.97 6.67
CA SER A 93 -11.28 -6.40 7.30
C SER A 93 -11.15 -6.40 8.83
N SER A 94 -11.68 -7.39 9.50
CA SER A 94 -11.68 -7.49 10.97
C SER A 94 -10.30 -7.34 11.66
N PRO A 95 -9.17 -7.81 11.12
CA PRO A 95 -7.86 -7.70 11.79
C PRO A 95 -7.40 -6.27 12.07
N VAL A 96 -7.90 -5.27 11.36
CA VAL A 96 -7.59 -3.85 11.63
C VAL A 96 -8.03 -3.42 13.05
N ALA A 97 -8.94 -4.15 13.66
CA ALA A 97 -9.35 -3.93 15.04
C ALA A 97 -8.23 -4.09 16.09
N ALA A 98 -7.10 -4.69 15.74
CA ALA A 98 -5.90 -4.70 16.58
C ALA A 98 -5.24 -3.31 16.72
N TYR A 99 -5.48 -2.43 15.76
CA TYR A 99 -4.93 -1.07 15.69
C TYR A 99 -5.97 0.02 15.97
N TYR A 100 -7.26 -0.33 15.86
CA TYR A 100 -8.37 0.55 16.12
C TYR A 100 -9.55 -0.25 16.66
N ASP A 101 -9.69 -0.33 17.99
CA ASP A 101 -10.63 -1.23 18.67
C ASP A 101 -12.10 -0.90 18.37
N ASP A 102 -12.46 0.38 18.27
CA ASP A 102 -13.84 0.82 18.09
C ASP A 102 -14.45 0.33 16.77
N ILE A 103 -13.62 -0.02 15.76
CA ILE A 103 -14.10 -0.57 14.49
C ILE A 103 -14.88 -1.88 14.65
N LYS A 104 -14.71 -2.56 15.79
CA LYS A 104 -15.51 -3.74 16.17
C LYS A 104 -17.01 -3.46 16.23
N ALA A 105 -17.41 -2.19 16.40
CA ALA A 105 -18.81 -1.80 16.34
C ALA A 105 -19.47 -2.23 15.03
N PHE A 106 -18.74 -2.15 13.90
CA PHE A 106 -19.24 -2.56 12.59
C PHE A 106 -19.31 -4.08 12.39
N GLN A 107 -18.80 -4.87 13.33
CA GLN A 107 -18.87 -6.34 13.31
C GLN A 107 -20.12 -6.87 14.01
N ALA A 108 -20.92 -5.98 14.63
CA ALA A 108 -22.15 -6.37 15.31
C ALA A 108 -23.17 -6.93 14.32
N LEU A 109 -23.75 -8.08 14.65
CA LEU A 109 -24.81 -8.69 13.84
C LEU A 109 -26.05 -7.81 13.87
N TYR A 110 -26.73 -7.72 12.73
CA TYR A 110 -27.98 -6.96 12.58
C TYR A 110 -27.86 -5.46 12.89
N LEU A 111 -26.65 -4.91 12.72
CA LEU A 111 -26.38 -3.48 12.95
C LEU A 111 -27.19 -2.58 12.02
N TYR A 112 -27.41 -3.04 10.79
CA TYR A 112 -28.12 -2.29 9.75
C TYR A 112 -29.41 -3.00 9.36
N SER A 113 -30.46 -2.22 9.06
CA SER A 113 -31.75 -2.75 8.59
C SER A 113 -31.72 -3.10 7.10
N SER A 114 -30.83 -2.48 6.33
CA SER A 114 -30.64 -2.69 4.90
C SER A 114 -29.23 -2.29 4.47
N GLU A 115 -28.86 -2.66 3.24
CA GLU A 115 -27.61 -2.22 2.61
C GLU A 115 -27.60 -0.68 2.43
N ASP A 116 -28.72 -0.09 2.04
CA ASP A 116 -28.85 1.36 1.89
C ASP A 116 -28.59 2.09 3.22
N ASP A 117 -29.07 1.55 4.34
CA ASP A 117 -28.83 2.14 5.66
C ASP A 117 -27.37 1.97 6.08
N MET A 118 -26.75 0.85 5.74
CA MET A 118 -25.31 0.63 5.96
C MET A 118 -24.50 1.70 5.23
N TRP A 119 -24.74 1.91 3.93
CA TRP A 119 -23.99 2.90 3.14
C TRP A 119 -24.22 4.33 3.59
N LYS A 120 -25.44 4.69 4.05
CA LYS A 120 -25.70 6.01 4.66
C LYS A 120 -24.83 6.25 5.89
N VAL A 121 -24.58 5.22 6.71
CA VAL A 121 -23.73 5.34 7.90
C VAL A 121 -22.25 5.38 7.50
N LEU A 122 -21.82 4.48 6.63
CA LEU A 122 -20.40 4.36 6.25
C LEU A 122 -19.93 5.58 5.43
N ASP A 123 -20.74 6.08 4.51
CA ASP A 123 -20.42 7.27 3.71
C ASP A 123 -20.75 8.58 4.45
N GLY A 124 -21.44 8.49 5.59
CA GLY A 124 -21.83 9.61 6.42
C GLY A 124 -20.77 10.07 7.42
N GLU A 125 -21.21 10.91 8.35
CA GLU A 125 -20.35 11.50 9.39
C GLU A 125 -19.66 10.40 10.24
N ILE A 126 -20.44 9.41 10.69
CA ILE A 126 -19.94 8.29 11.53
C ILE A 126 -18.81 7.54 10.80
N GLY A 127 -19.05 7.07 9.57
CA GLY A 127 -18.05 6.35 8.81
C GLY A 127 -16.80 7.19 8.54
N ASN A 128 -16.96 8.50 8.30
CA ASN A 128 -15.85 9.42 8.13
C ASN A 128 -15.03 9.63 9.41
N GLU A 129 -15.66 9.66 10.59
CA GLU A 129 -14.97 9.71 11.89
C GLU A 129 -14.10 8.48 12.07
N PHE A 130 -14.63 7.28 11.76
CA PHE A 130 -13.88 6.03 11.83
C PHE A 130 -12.67 6.02 10.89
N LEU A 131 -12.82 6.46 9.64
CA LEU A 131 -11.69 6.52 8.69
C LEU A 131 -10.58 7.48 9.15
N LYS A 132 -10.94 8.54 9.88
CA LYS A 132 -10.01 9.58 10.36
C LYS A 132 -9.59 9.40 11.83
N ALA A 133 -9.88 8.26 12.43
CA ALA A 133 -9.63 8.01 13.84
C ALA A 133 -8.16 8.26 14.21
N GLN A 134 -7.95 8.92 15.35
CA GLN A 134 -6.60 9.21 15.84
C GLN A 134 -5.81 7.94 16.13
N GLN A 135 -6.46 6.88 16.61
CA GLN A 135 -5.82 5.59 16.86
C GLN A 135 -5.19 4.96 15.61
N LEU A 136 -5.80 5.13 14.42
CA LEU A 136 -5.18 4.70 13.16
C LEU A 136 -3.91 5.50 12.90
N LYS A 137 -3.97 6.82 13.02
CA LYS A 137 -2.84 7.74 12.78
C LYS A 137 -1.68 7.49 13.73
N ASP A 138 -1.97 7.21 15.01
CA ASP A 138 -0.97 6.87 16.03
C ASP A 138 -0.21 5.58 15.68
N ASN A 139 -0.83 4.71 14.85
CA ASN A 139 -0.23 3.50 14.29
C ASN A 139 0.28 3.67 12.84
N GLY A 140 0.40 4.90 12.34
CA GLY A 140 0.89 5.18 10.98
C GLY A 140 -0.09 4.81 9.87
N LEU A 141 -1.37 4.66 10.19
CA LEU A 141 -2.44 4.28 9.26
C LEU A 141 -3.43 5.44 9.06
N GLU A 142 -4.10 5.44 7.92
CA GLU A 142 -5.23 6.32 7.63
C GLU A 142 -6.26 5.58 6.80
N GLY A 143 -7.55 5.68 7.19
CA GLY A 143 -8.64 5.12 6.41
C GLY A 143 -8.95 6.00 5.18
N LEU A 144 -9.07 5.39 4.02
CA LEU A 144 -9.36 6.08 2.76
C LEU A 144 -10.83 5.98 2.36
N CYS A 145 -11.40 4.79 2.43
CA CYS A 145 -12.79 4.50 2.06
C CYS A 145 -13.24 3.17 2.69
N TRP A 146 -14.54 2.95 2.63
CA TRP A 146 -15.20 1.70 2.98
C TRP A 146 -15.39 0.81 1.76
#